data_27625cabd14793cea2ac0f2d48411c10
#
_entry.id   27625cabd14793cea2ac0f2d48411c10
#
_cell.length_a   1.000
_cell.length_b   1.000
_cell.length_c   1.000
_cell.angle_alpha   90.00
_cell.angle_beta   90.00
_cell.angle_gamma   90.00
#
_symmetry.space_group_name_H-M   'P 1'
#
loop_
_entity.id
_entity.type
_entity.pdbx_description
1 polymer ?
#
loop_
_entity_poly.entity_id
_entity_poly.type
_entity_poly.pdbx_seq_one_letter_code
_entity_poly.pdbx_strand_id
1 'polypeptide(L)'
;EKLKGSENKITRALVDKVPEMLAADGPLMADWALEMTVERLMNHTGMGSLLNNLIWMVQELPEDVPELLTSDRPVIASDTMVRHDDYILMPIGPRRLFVGVTTPETEYRVNQYDIATQVAAVNRLIVGQAQEQVYGTDDAQLEFVREHMRKLPRQSLFQRLMKFRVLNPK
;
A
#
# COMPACT_ATOMS: atom_id res chain seq x y z
N GLU A 1 -19.85 25.75 -12.26
CA GLU A 1 -20.61 24.72 -11.48
C GLU A 1 -21.12 23.54 -12.34
N LYS A 2 -21.46 23.75 -13.63
CA LYS A 2 -21.92 22.69 -14.54
C LYS A 2 -20.80 21.74 -15.06
N LEU A 3 -19.56 22.16 -15.10
CA LEU A 3 -18.43 21.36 -15.62
C LEU A 3 -17.98 20.23 -14.65
N LYS A 4 -18.02 20.46 -13.32
CA LYS A 4 -17.67 19.43 -12.31
C LYS A 4 -18.58 18.20 -12.30
N GLY A 5 -19.85 18.35 -12.69
CA GLY A 5 -20.81 17.25 -12.75
C GLY A 5 -20.64 16.34 -13.99
N SER A 6 -20.08 16.87 -15.08
CA SER A 6 -19.84 16.17 -16.33
C SER A 6 -18.63 15.23 -16.26
N GLU A 7 -17.52 15.66 -15.66
CA GLU A 7 -16.32 14.83 -15.50
C GLU A 7 -16.55 13.59 -14.63
N ASN A 8 -17.37 13.69 -13.59
CA ASN A 8 -17.71 12.56 -12.72
C ASN A 8 -18.57 11.48 -13.40
N LYS A 9 -19.43 11.86 -14.35
CA LYS A 9 -20.26 10.90 -15.11
C LYS A 9 -19.45 10.16 -16.17
N ILE A 10 -18.55 10.87 -16.86
CA ILE A 10 -17.65 10.30 -17.89
C ILE A 10 -16.66 9.32 -17.24
N THR A 11 -16.10 9.68 -16.08
CA THR A 11 -15.15 8.83 -15.36
C THR A 11 -15.80 7.55 -14.85
N ARG A 12 -17.05 7.60 -14.39
CA ARG A 12 -17.78 6.41 -13.93
C ARG A 12 -18.15 5.48 -15.08
N ALA A 13 -18.65 6.02 -16.19
CA ALA A 13 -18.99 5.24 -17.37
C ALA A 13 -17.76 4.58 -18.04
N LEU A 14 -16.58 5.21 -17.93
CA LEU A 14 -15.30 4.63 -18.39
C LEU A 14 -14.83 3.49 -17.46
N VAL A 15 -14.91 3.67 -16.15
CA VAL A 15 -14.53 2.63 -15.18
C VAL A 15 -15.40 1.39 -15.28
N ASP A 16 -16.70 1.56 -15.52
CA ASP A 16 -17.64 0.45 -15.69
C ASP A 16 -17.41 -0.34 -16.99
N LYS A 17 -16.80 0.30 -18.02
CA LYS A 17 -16.46 -0.33 -19.31
C LYS A 17 -15.05 -0.94 -19.37
N VAL A 18 -14.18 -0.63 -18.42
CA VAL A 18 -12.80 -1.16 -18.38
C VAL A 18 -12.76 -2.70 -18.46
N PRO A 19 -13.60 -3.48 -17.76
CA PRO A 19 -13.59 -4.93 -17.87
C PRO A 19 -13.93 -5.44 -19.29
N GLU A 20 -14.87 -4.79 -19.98
CA GLU A 20 -15.26 -5.16 -21.35
C GLU A 20 -14.17 -4.80 -22.37
N MET A 21 -13.50 -3.65 -22.19
CA MET A 21 -12.39 -3.22 -23.03
C MET A 21 -11.16 -4.11 -22.85
N LEU A 22 -10.85 -4.53 -21.61
CA LEU A 22 -9.76 -5.47 -21.33
C LEU A 22 -10.02 -6.86 -21.91
N ALA A 23 -11.28 -7.27 -22.03
CA ALA A 23 -11.64 -8.53 -22.64
C ALA A 23 -11.58 -8.51 -24.18
N ALA A 24 -11.72 -7.34 -24.80
CA ALA A 24 -11.80 -7.21 -26.27
C ALA A 24 -10.42 -7.07 -26.96
N ASP A 25 -9.44 -6.34 -26.36
CA ASP A 25 -8.22 -5.90 -27.05
C ASP A 25 -6.89 -6.33 -26.39
N GLY A 26 -6.89 -7.22 -25.41
CA GLY A 26 -5.69 -7.87 -24.88
C GLY A 26 -4.61 -6.95 -24.27
N PRO A 27 -3.31 -7.29 -24.43
CA PRO A 27 -2.20 -6.68 -23.69
C PRO A 27 -2.02 -5.18 -23.87
N LEU A 28 -2.30 -4.63 -25.06
CA LEU A 28 -2.13 -3.21 -25.38
C LEU A 28 -3.06 -2.30 -24.54
N MET A 29 -4.29 -2.76 -24.28
CA MET A 29 -5.23 -2.00 -23.46
C MET A 29 -4.93 -2.11 -21.97
N ALA A 30 -4.31 -3.20 -21.54
CA ALA A 30 -3.85 -3.35 -20.17
C ALA A 30 -2.71 -2.37 -19.84
N ASP A 31 -1.75 -2.22 -20.74
CA ASP A 31 -0.64 -1.28 -20.59
C ASP A 31 -1.12 0.18 -20.60
N TRP A 32 -2.01 0.53 -21.53
CA TRP A 32 -2.61 1.88 -21.57
C TRP A 32 -3.46 2.19 -20.32
N ALA A 33 -4.25 1.22 -19.84
CA ALA A 33 -5.05 1.38 -18.63
C ALA A 33 -4.15 1.52 -17.38
N LEU A 34 -3.03 0.80 -17.34
CA LEU A 34 -2.04 0.91 -16.29
C LEU A 34 -1.37 2.29 -16.31
N GLU A 35 -0.92 2.75 -17.48
CA GLU A 35 -0.29 4.06 -17.65
C GLU A 35 -1.23 5.20 -17.22
N MET A 36 -2.48 5.20 -17.70
CA MET A 36 -3.50 6.17 -17.28
C MET A 36 -3.82 6.10 -15.79
N THR A 37 -3.77 4.91 -15.20
CA THR A 37 -4.03 4.73 -13.75
C THR A 37 -2.87 5.29 -12.94
N VAL A 38 -1.63 5.02 -13.33
CA VAL A 38 -0.41 5.53 -12.69
C VAL A 38 -0.36 7.05 -12.81
N GLU A 39 -0.58 7.61 -14.01
CA GLU A 39 -0.62 9.06 -14.22
C GLU A 39 -1.69 9.74 -13.34
N ARG A 40 -2.88 9.18 -13.27
CA ARG A 40 -3.96 9.71 -12.41
C ARG A 40 -3.65 9.60 -10.92
N LEU A 41 -3.00 8.53 -10.49
CA LEU A 41 -2.54 8.37 -9.10
C LEU A 41 -1.48 9.40 -8.75
N MET A 42 -0.49 9.60 -9.63
CA MET A 42 0.59 10.57 -9.43
C MET A 42 0.07 12.01 -9.44
N ASN A 43 -0.87 12.33 -10.34
CA ASN A 43 -1.45 13.65 -10.47
C ASN A 43 -2.66 13.91 -9.55
N HIS A 44 -3.02 12.94 -8.70
CA HIS A 44 -4.14 13.10 -7.77
C HIS A 44 -3.73 14.01 -6.61
N THR A 45 -4.18 15.25 -6.65
CA THR A 45 -3.84 16.29 -5.65
C THR A 45 -4.09 15.83 -4.21
N GLY A 46 -5.14 15.06 -3.95
CA GLY A 46 -5.45 14.50 -2.62
C GLY A 46 -4.43 13.45 -2.15
N MET A 47 -3.89 12.63 -3.06
CA MET A 47 -2.88 11.62 -2.72
C MET A 47 -1.53 12.28 -2.44
N GLY A 48 -1.10 13.19 -3.31
CA GLY A 48 0.14 13.95 -3.11
C GLY A 48 0.10 14.74 -1.80
N SER A 49 -1.02 15.40 -1.50
CA SER A 49 -1.20 16.12 -0.24
C SER A 49 -1.16 15.19 0.97
N LEU A 50 -1.80 14.01 0.89
CA LEU A 50 -1.78 13.03 1.96
C LEU A 50 -0.37 12.53 2.24
N LEU A 51 0.36 12.13 1.23
CA LEU A 51 1.74 11.65 1.37
C LEU A 51 2.67 12.75 1.90
N ASN A 52 2.55 13.98 1.40
CA ASN A 52 3.36 15.10 1.86
C ASN A 52 3.11 15.50 3.32
N ASN A 53 1.94 15.19 3.86
CA ASN A 53 1.59 15.50 5.24
C ASN A 53 1.94 14.38 6.24
N LEU A 54 2.45 13.24 5.76
CA LEU A 54 2.94 12.20 6.67
C LEU A 54 4.27 12.62 7.30
N ILE A 55 4.45 12.22 8.53
CA ILE A 55 5.76 12.24 9.20
C ILE A 55 6.50 10.98 8.73
N TRP A 56 7.62 11.17 8.04
CA TRP A 56 8.39 10.08 7.45
C TRP A 56 9.62 9.78 8.27
N MET A 57 9.85 8.52 8.53
CA MET A 57 11.06 8.04 9.20
C MET A 57 11.55 6.73 8.57
N VAL A 58 12.81 6.43 8.81
CA VAL A 58 13.41 5.12 8.51
C VAL A 58 13.88 4.54 9.84
N GLN A 59 13.35 3.38 10.20
CA GLN A 59 13.81 2.61 11.34
C GLN A 59 14.91 1.65 10.88
N GLU A 60 16.04 1.69 11.53
CA GLU A 60 17.11 0.69 11.39
C GLU A 60 16.91 -0.41 12.42
N LEU A 61 16.98 -1.66 11.98
CA LEU A 61 16.76 -2.82 12.80
C LEU A 61 18.09 -3.36 13.33
N PRO A 62 18.19 -3.70 14.61
CA PRO A 62 19.38 -4.33 15.18
C PRO A 62 19.57 -5.76 14.62
N GLU A 63 20.79 -6.29 14.79
CA GLU A 63 21.16 -7.59 14.20
C GLU A 63 20.54 -8.79 14.93
N ASP A 64 20.10 -8.62 16.16
CA ASP A 64 19.52 -9.65 17.02
C ASP A 64 18.03 -9.94 16.74
N VAL A 65 17.41 -9.20 15.81
CA VAL A 65 16.03 -9.48 15.35
C VAL A 65 16.05 -10.10 13.96
N PRO A 66 14.99 -10.84 13.57
CA PRO A 66 14.84 -11.36 12.21
C PRO A 66 14.88 -10.22 11.17
N GLU A 67 15.39 -10.53 9.99
CA GLU A 67 15.36 -9.59 8.87
C GLU A 67 13.93 -9.38 8.33
N LEU A 68 13.73 -8.20 7.75
CA LEU A 68 12.50 -7.89 7.02
C LEU A 68 12.46 -8.66 5.71
N LEU A 69 11.29 -9.21 5.44
CA LEU A 69 10.94 -9.76 4.14
C LEU A 69 10.28 -8.66 3.30
N THR A 70 10.40 -8.79 1.97
CA THR A 70 9.63 -7.97 1.03
C THR A 70 8.91 -8.87 0.02
N SER A 71 8.02 -8.31 -0.80
CA SER A 71 7.22 -9.10 -1.73
C SER A 71 6.84 -8.29 -2.97
N ASP A 72 6.14 -8.93 -3.90
CA ASP A 72 5.46 -8.27 -5.02
C ASP A 72 4.41 -7.22 -4.57
N ARG A 73 4.11 -7.16 -3.26
CA ARG A 73 3.26 -6.14 -2.63
C ARG A 73 3.90 -5.59 -1.36
N PRO A 74 4.94 -4.75 -1.49
CA PRO A 74 5.77 -4.36 -0.35
C PRO A 74 5.13 -3.30 0.55
N VAL A 75 4.05 -2.64 0.13
CA VAL A 75 3.44 -1.53 0.87
C VAL A 75 2.32 -2.03 1.76
N ILE A 76 2.44 -1.79 3.06
CA ILE A 76 1.39 -1.97 4.05
C ILE A 76 0.82 -0.59 4.35
N ALA A 77 -0.48 -0.44 4.29
CA ALA A 77 -1.15 0.81 4.66
C ALA A 77 -2.38 0.51 5.51
N SER A 78 -2.67 1.38 6.46
CA SER A 78 -3.93 1.37 7.20
C SER A 78 -5.12 1.66 6.27
N ASP A 79 -6.34 1.34 6.72
CA ASP A 79 -7.52 1.30 5.86
C ASP A 79 -7.94 2.65 5.28
N THR A 80 -7.71 3.74 5.99
CA THR A 80 -8.29 5.04 5.63
C THR A 80 -7.27 6.12 5.28
N MET A 81 -6.08 6.07 5.83
CA MET A 81 -5.02 7.10 5.69
C MET A 81 -5.43 8.51 6.12
N VAL A 82 -6.47 8.63 6.97
CA VAL A 82 -7.06 9.91 7.44
C VAL A 82 -7.14 10.01 8.95
N ARG A 83 -7.04 8.86 9.64
CA ARG A 83 -7.14 8.84 11.10
C ARG A 83 -5.82 9.24 11.73
N HIS A 84 -5.89 9.68 12.97
CA HIS A 84 -4.70 10.05 13.74
C HIS A 84 -3.70 8.90 13.95
N ASP A 85 -4.16 7.64 13.83
CA ASP A 85 -3.38 6.43 14.02
C ASP A 85 -3.04 5.70 12.71
N ASP A 86 -3.29 6.34 11.57
CA ASP A 86 -3.00 5.76 10.26
C ASP A 86 -1.50 5.77 9.96
N TYR A 87 -1.07 4.76 9.20
CA TYR A 87 0.33 4.54 8.87
C TYR A 87 0.53 3.91 7.48
N ILE A 88 1.73 4.11 6.95
CA ILE A 88 2.30 3.37 5.83
C ILE A 88 3.61 2.73 6.30
N LEU A 89 3.80 1.45 5.98
CA LEU A 89 5.05 0.73 6.22
C LEU A 89 5.52 0.12 4.91
N MET A 90 6.83 0.15 4.67
CA MET A 90 7.45 -0.50 3.52
C MET A 90 8.86 -0.96 3.87
N PRO A 91 9.16 -2.25 3.81
CA PRO A 91 10.53 -2.74 3.88
C PRO A 91 11.34 -2.20 2.69
N ILE A 92 12.38 -1.41 2.97
CA ILE A 92 13.29 -0.84 1.96
C ILE A 92 14.67 -1.49 1.97
N GLY A 93 14.85 -2.48 2.81
CA GLY A 93 16.02 -3.32 2.94
C GLY A 93 15.84 -4.35 4.04
N PRO A 94 16.76 -5.32 4.18
CA PRO A 94 16.64 -6.39 5.18
C PRO A 94 16.58 -5.86 6.62
N ARG A 95 17.20 -4.71 6.86
CA ARG A 95 17.33 -4.06 8.16
C ARG A 95 16.78 -2.64 8.19
N ARG A 96 15.96 -2.25 7.18
CA ARG A 96 15.42 -0.90 7.08
C ARG A 96 13.95 -0.93 6.78
N LEU A 97 13.16 -0.34 7.68
CA LEU A 97 11.74 -0.16 7.54
C LEU A 97 11.42 1.33 7.31
N PHE A 98 10.86 1.65 6.16
CA PHE A 98 10.24 2.95 5.93
C PHE A 98 8.90 3.01 6.65
N VAL A 99 8.67 4.08 7.40
CA VAL A 99 7.46 4.32 8.18
C VAL A 99 6.96 5.73 7.88
N GLY A 100 5.70 5.83 7.47
CA GLY A 100 4.99 7.09 7.37
C GLY A 100 3.78 7.08 8.30
N VAL A 101 3.64 8.10 9.15
CA VAL A 101 2.54 8.21 10.11
C VAL A 101 1.85 9.57 10.03
N THR A 102 0.61 9.64 10.46
CA THR A 102 -0.21 10.85 10.34
C THR A 102 0.01 11.87 11.46
N THR A 103 0.48 11.44 12.63
CA THR A 103 0.65 12.33 13.79
C THR A 103 1.92 12.02 14.59
N PRO A 104 2.44 13.03 15.35
CA PRO A 104 3.57 12.82 16.26
C PRO A 104 3.27 11.80 17.37
N GLU A 105 2.03 11.70 17.81
CA GLU A 105 1.62 10.71 18.82
C GLU A 105 1.73 9.30 18.28
N THR A 106 1.42 9.10 17.00
CA THR A 106 1.56 7.80 16.34
C THR A 106 3.03 7.48 16.10
N GLU A 107 3.84 8.47 15.71
CA GLU A 107 5.30 8.34 15.63
C GLU A 107 5.90 7.88 16.97
N TYR A 108 5.53 8.56 18.06
CA TYR A 108 5.99 8.21 19.39
C TYR A 108 5.60 6.77 19.77
N ARG A 109 4.35 6.37 19.52
CA ARG A 109 3.89 5.00 19.79
C ARG A 109 4.65 3.96 18.99
N VAL A 110 4.87 4.19 17.70
CA VAL A 110 5.64 3.28 16.83
C VAL A 110 7.04 3.07 17.39
N ASN A 111 7.70 4.14 17.85
CA ASN A 111 9.03 4.07 18.43
C ASN A 111 9.08 3.38 19.82
N GLN A 112 7.94 3.20 20.48
CA GLN A 112 7.85 2.48 21.77
C GLN A 112 7.55 0.99 21.61
N TYR A 113 7.17 0.53 20.42
CA TYR A 113 6.93 -0.90 20.21
C TYR A 113 8.25 -1.68 20.31
N ASP A 114 8.14 -2.87 20.91
CA ASP A 114 9.22 -3.85 20.86
C ASP A 114 9.54 -4.21 19.40
N ILE A 115 10.80 -4.03 19.04
CA ILE A 115 11.24 -4.10 17.65
C ILE A 115 11.07 -5.51 17.07
N ALA A 116 11.28 -6.55 17.85
CA ALA A 116 11.09 -7.93 17.40
C ALA A 116 9.62 -8.23 17.10
N THR A 117 8.71 -7.75 17.94
CA THR A 117 7.27 -7.83 17.74
C THR A 117 6.84 -7.06 16.48
N GLN A 118 7.40 -5.87 16.27
CA GLN A 118 7.12 -5.05 15.09
C GLN A 118 7.58 -5.76 13.81
N VAL A 119 8.80 -6.29 13.77
CA VAL A 119 9.34 -7.04 12.62
C VAL A 119 8.47 -8.25 12.31
N ALA A 120 8.09 -9.03 13.33
CA ALA A 120 7.22 -10.19 13.15
C ALA A 120 5.85 -9.79 12.55
N ALA A 121 5.26 -8.70 13.02
CA ALA A 121 3.99 -8.18 12.50
C ALA A 121 4.13 -7.70 11.05
N VAL A 122 5.19 -6.95 10.73
CA VAL A 122 5.47 -6.47 9.37
C VAL A 122 5.66 -7.64 8.41
N ASN A 123 6.52 -8.61 8.76
CA ASN A 123 6.78 -9.78 7.93
C ASN A 123 5.48 -10.59 7.70
N ARG A 124 4.66 -10.75 8.72
CA ARG A 124 3.36 -11.44 8.59
C ARG A 124 2.42 -10.72 7.61
N LEU A 125 2.37 -9.41 7.63
CA LEU A 125 1.55 -8.61 6.71
C LEU A 125 2.11 -8.67 5.28
N ILE A 126 3.41 -8.49 5.08
CA ILE A 126 4.09 -8.56 3.79
C ILE A 126 3.87 -9.94 3.13
N VAL A 127 4.15 -11.01 3.86
CA VAL A 127 4.00 -12.38 3.35
C VAL A 127 2.52 -12.70 3.13
N GLY A 128 1.64 -12.30 4.05
CA GLY A 128 0.21 -12.56 3.96
C GLY A 128 -0.46 -11.90 2.75
N GLN A 129 0.00 -10.71 2.33
CA GLN A 129 -0.55 -10.00 1.17
C GLN A 129 0.16 -10.33 -0.16
N ALA A 130 1.31 -11.00 -0.13
CA ALA A 130 2.04 -11.43 -1.33
C ALA A 130 1.17 -12.28 -2.25
N GLN A 131 1.32 -12.12 -3.56
CA GLN A 131 0.56 -12.87 -4.56
C GLN A 131 1.42 -13.91 -5.26
N GLU A 132 2.63 -13.54 -5.66
CA GLU A 132 3.49 -14.38 -6.47
C GLU A 132 4.83 -14.65 -5.78
N GLN A 133 5.44 -13.62 -5.19
CA GLN A 133 6.83 -13.69 -4.75
C GLN A 133 7.03 -13.01 -3.40
N VAL A 134 7.86 -13.64 -2.58
CA VAL A 134 8.42 -13.08 -1.35
C VAL A 134 9.93 -13.16 -1.47
N TYR A 135 10.61 -12.11 -1.06
CA TYR A 135 12.07 -12.00 -1.14
C TYR A 135 12.66 -11.86 0.27
N GLY A 136 13.71 -12.59 0.54
CA GLY A 136 14.55 -12.53 1.71
C GLY A 136 16.02 -12.59 1.30
N THR A 137 16.93 -12.42 2.24
CA THR A 137 18.38 -12.53 2.01
C THR A 137 18.86 -13.98 2.01
N ASP A 138 18.13 -14.85 2.71
CA ASP A 138 18.41 -16.28 2.83
C ASP A 138 17.11 -17.09 3.04
N ASP A 139 17.24 -18.38 3.29
CA ASP A 139 16.14 -19.33 3.49
C ASP A 139 15.69 -19.46 4.97
N ALA A 140 16.23 -18.70 5.89
CA ALA A 140 15.93 -18.86 7.32
C ALA A 140 14.45 -18.70 7.66
N GLN A 141 13.73 -17.90 6.89
CA GLN A 141 12.30 -17.64 7.06
C GLN A 141 11.40 -18.40 6.08
N LEU A 142 11.93 -19.39 5.34
CA LEU A 142 11.19 -20.09 4.26
C LEU A 142 9.95 -20.80 4.80
N GLU A 143 10.02 -21.43 5.96
CA GLU A 143 8.87 -22.12 6.56
C GLU A 143 7.77 -21.14 6.98
N PHE A 144 8.16 -20.02 7.57
CA PHE A 144 7.25 -18.92 7.87
C PHE A 144 6.54 -18.38 6.61
N VAL A 145 7.27 -18.23 5.50
CA VAL A 145 6.69 -17.80 4.21
C VAL A 145 5.66 -18.82 3.72
N ARG A 146 6.00 -20.11 3.71
CA ARG A 146 5.08 -21.18 3.29
C ARG A 146 3.79 -21.21 4.12
N GLU A 147 3.92 -20.96 5.41
CA GLU A 147 2.79 -20.96 6.32
C GLU A 147 1.86 -19.75 6.12
N HIS A 148 2.41 -18.55 5.82
CA HIS A 148 1.66 -17.30 5.88
C HIS A 148 1.32 -16.70 4.51
N MET A 149 1.92 -17.17 3.43
CA MET A 149 1.72 -16.61 2.09
C MET A 149 0.27 -16.70 1.63
N ARG A 150 -0.23 -15.62 1.03
CA ARG A 150 -1.61 -15.51 0.47
C ARG A 150 -2.74 -15.68 1.50
N LYS A 151 -2.48 -15.55 2.79
CA LYS A 151 -3.54 -15.70 3.81
C LYS A 151 -4.36 -14.45 4.04
N LEU A 152 -3.89 -13.29 3.59
CA LEU A 152 -4.66 -12.05 3.68
C LEU A 152 -5.50 -11.81 2.42
N PRO A 153 -6.71 -11.24 2.58
CA PRO A 153 -7.57 -10.95 1.45
C PRO A 153 -6.91 -9.96 0.48
N ARG A 154 -7.17 -10.12 -0.81
CA ARG A 154 -6.73 -9.20 -1.86
C ARG A 154 -7.37 -7.82 -1.63
N GLN A 155 -6.69 -6.97 -0.91
CA GLN A 155 -7.05 -5.55 -0.86
C GLN A 155 -6.02 -4.77 -1.67
N SER A 156 -6.43 -4.23 -2.82
CA SER A 156 -5.56 -3.33 -3.55
C SER A 156 -5.46 -2.00 -2.82
N LEU A 157 -4.28 -1.38 -2.85
CA LEU A 157 -4.06 -0.01 -2.35
C LEU A 157 -5.12 0.94 -2.95
N PHE A 158 -5.45 0.74 -4.22
CA PHE A 158 -6.47 1.48 -4.95
C PHE A 158 -7.88 1.33 -4.34
N GLN A 159 -8.27 0.13 -3.92
CA GLN A 159 -9.57 -0.08 -3.25
C GLN A 159 -9.64 0.62 -1.89
N ARG A 160 -8.53 0.65 -1.15
CA ARG A 160 -8.43 1.41 0.11
C ARG A 160 -8.57 2.91 -0.14
N LEU A 161 -7.88 3.43 -1.14
CA LEU A 161 -7.92 4.84 -1.53
C LEU A 161 -9.28 5.28 -2.09
N MET A 162 -9.98 4.40 -2.80
CA MET A 162 -11.34 4.68 -3.28
C MET A 162 -12.38 4.72 -2.15
N LYS A 163 -12.20 3.94 -1.09
CA LYS A 163 -13.01 4.06 0.13
C LYS A 163 -12.85 5.45 0.79
N PHE A 164 -11.63 6.00 0.76
CA PHE A 164 -11.35 7.35 1.24
C PHE A 164 -12.19 8.43 0.55
N ARG A 165 -12.38 8.33 -0.77
CA ARG A 165 -13.16 9.29 -1.56
C ARG A 165 -14.65 9.25 -1.25
N VAL A 166 -15.18 8.09 -0.86
CA VAL A 166 -16.59 7.90 -0.48
C VAL A 166 -16.86 8.47 0.90
N LEU A 167 -15.87 8.44 1.80
CA LEU A 167 -16.02 8.93 3.18
C LEU A 167 -15.78 10.44 3.31
N ASN A 168 -15.12 11.09 2.33
CA ASN A 168 -14.88 12.53 2.28
C ASN A 168 -15.26 13.10 0.89
N PRO A 169 -16.56 13.21 0.57
CA PRO A 169 -16.99 13.93 -0.62
C PRO A 169 -16.80 15.43 -0.38
N LYS A 170 -15.81 16.03 -1.07
CA LYS A 170 -15.75 17.49 -1.24
C LYS A 170 -16.58 17.91 -2.42
#